data_7a6e772b86dbca9066788f57635b8cbf
#
_entry.id   7a6e772b86dbca9066788f57635b8cbf
#
_cell.length_a   1.000
_cell.length_b   1.000
_cell.length_c   1.000
_cell.angle_alpha   90.00
_cell.angle_beta   90.00
_cell.angle_gamma   90.00
#
_symmetry.space_group_name_H-M   'P 1'
#
loop_
_entity.id
_entity.type
_entity.pdbx_description
1 polymer ?
#
loop_
_entity_poly.entity_id
_entity_poly.type
_entity_poly.pdbx_seq_one_letter_code
_entity_poly.pdbx_strand_id
1 'polypeptide(L)'
;MIKLKDILLEGKVLSVFDFDDTIAKSDAWIYVTKNGKVIKKLDAAEFAVYKPKADEEFDFKEFDRPLQNGRLIKKNADLLRSQLKKARSSAKGARRVTILTARAVGAPVTSFLKSVGI
;
A
#
# COMPACT_ATOMS: atom_id res chain seq x y z
N MET A 1 -6.64 -8.53 -5.03
CA MET A 1 -7.16 -9.39 -3.95
C MET A 1 -6.99 -8.69 -2.61
N ILE A 2 -8.00 -8.74 -1.80
CA ILE A 2 -7.93 -8.16 -0.46
C ILE A 2 -7.10 -9.05 0.47
N LYS A 3 -6.24 -8.43 1.26
CA LYS A 3 -5.51 -9.12 2.33
C LYS A 3 -5.82 -8.42 3.63
N LEU A 4 -6.76 -8.98 4.36
CA LEU A 4 -7.11 -8.55 5.70
C LEU A 4 -6.74 -9.68 6.65
N LYS A 5 -5.94 -9.37 7.65
CA LYS A 5 -5.61 -10.30 8.73
C LYS A 5 -6.01 -9.67 10.04
N ASP A 6 -6.83 -10.37 10.79
CA ASP A 6 -7.15 -10.03 12.17
C ASP A 6 -6.35 -10.94 13.08
N ILE A 7 -5.50 -10.33 13.89
CA ILE A 7 -4.65 -11.05 14.84
C ILE A 7 -5.10 -10.69 16.23
N LEU A 8 -5.50 -11.70 17.01
CA LEU A 8 -5.89 -11.54 18.40
C LEU A 8 -4.67 -11.71 19.30
N LEU A 9 -4.24 -10.63 19.97
CA LEU A 9 -3.10 -10.62 20.87
C LEU A 9 -3.54 -10.11 22.24
N GLU A 10 -3.58 -10.99 23.26
CA GLU A 10 -3.89 -10.61 24.63
C GLU A 10 -5.17 -9.77 24.76
N GLY A 11 -6.24 -10.17 24.10
CA GLY A 11 -7.50 -9.43 24.08
C GLY A 11 -7.53 -8.23 23.16
N LYS A 12 -6.49 -8.01 22.35
CA LYS A 12 -6.38 -6.93 21.37
C LYS A 12 -6.50 -7.47 19.96
N VAL A 13 -7.05 -6.67 19.06
CA VAL A 13 -7.19 -7.02 17.64
C VAL A 13 -6.33 -6.10 16.79
N LEU A 14 -5.55 -6.69 15.89
CA LEU A 14 -4.77 -5.97 14.90
C LEU A 14 -5.28 -6.34 13.51
N SER A 15 -5.78 -5.35 12.77
CA SER A 15 -6.18 -5.50 11.37
C SER A 15 -5.09 -4.93 10.48
N VAL A 16 -4.64 -5.71 9.51
CA VAL A 16 -3.54 -5.34 8.61
C VAL A 16 -4.03 -5.33 7.17
N PHE A 17 -3.80 -4.22 6.47
CA PHE A 17 -4.16 -4.04 5.07
C PHE A 17 -2.91 -3.74 4.24
N ASP A 18 -2.79 -4.40 3.09
CA ASP A 18 -1.87 -3.95 2.05
C ASP A 18 -2.42 -2.66 1.43
N PHE A 19 -1.55 -1.79 0.96
CA PHE A 19 -1.98 -0.53 0.33
C PHE A 19 -2.00 -0.62 -1.20
N ASP A 20 -0.81 -0.78 -1.80
CA ASP A 20 -0.69 -0.72 -3.26
C ASP A 20 -1.43 -1.88 -3.93
N ASP A 21 -2.28 -1.56 -4.90
CA ASP A 21 -3.16 -2.49 -5.63
C ASP A 21 -4.16 -3.26 -4.75
N THR A 22 -4.31 -2.87 -3.49
CA THR A 22 -5.31 -3.43 -2.57
C THR A 22 -6.29 -2.37 -2.10
N ILE A 23 -5.82 -1.30 -1.49
CA ILE A 23 -6.65 -0.15 -1.07
C ILE A 23 -6.75 0.87 -2.19
N ALA A 24 -5.66 1.09 -2.89
CA ALA A 24 -5.61 2.10 -3.96
C ALA A 24 -4.74 1.64 -5.13
N LYS A 25 -5.06 2.17 -6.30
CA LYS A 25 -4.21 2.10 -7.48
C LYS A 25 -3.66 3.47 -7.79
N SER A 26 -2.48 3.51 -8.38
CA SER A 26 -1.88 4.73 -8.89
C SER A 26 -1.15 4.43 -10.20
N ASP A 27 -0.75 5.48 -10.90
CA ASP A 27 0.00 5.35 -12.16
C ASP A 27 1.52 5.42 -11.93
N ALA A 28 1.97 5.10 -10.71
CA ALA A 28 3.40 5.03 -10.40
C ALA A 28 4.05 3.84 -11.09
N TRP A 29 5.24 4.07 -11.63
CA TRP A 29 6.03 3.05 -12.31
C TRP A 29 7.24 2.65 -11.49
N ILE A 30 7.63 1.39 -11.62
CA ILE A 30 8.89 0.87 -11.10
C ILE A 30 9.80 0.68 -12.30
N TYR A 31 10.98 1.31 -12.27
CA TYR A 31 11.91 1.23 -13.39
C TYR A 31 12.92 0.12 -13.15
N VAL A 32 13.10 -0.71 -14.16
CA VAL A 32 14.19 -1.70 -14.17
C VAL A 32 15.39 -1.04 -14.82
N THR A 33 16.51 -1.02 -14.12
CA THR A 33 17.75 -0.39 -14.61
C THR A 33 18.84 -1.42 -14.79
N LYS A 34 19.69 -1.17 -15.79
CA LYS A 34 20.86 -1.98 -16.06
C LYS A 34 22.01 -1.03 -16.39
N ASN A 35 23.11 -1.11 -15.63
CA ASN A 35 24.24 -0.20 -15.77
C ASN A 35 23.82 1.27 -15.71
N GLY A 36 22.89 1.60 -14.82
CA GLY A 36 22.40 2.96 -14.64
C GLY A 36 21.41 3.45 -15.70
N LYS A 37 21.03 2.60 -16.66
CA LYS A 37 20.07 2.96 -17.71
C LYS A 37 18.75 2.24 -17.49
N VAL A 38 17.64 2.97 -17.66
CA VAL A 38 16.31 2.38 -17.62
C VAL A 38 16.10 1.54 -18.87
N ILE A 39 15.83 0.25 -18.67
CA ILE A 39 15.57 -0.68 -19.79
C ILE A 39 14.10 -1.08 -19.86
N LYS A 40 13.33 -0.89 -18.77
CA LYS A 40 11.95 -1.30 -18.71
C LYS A 40 11.25 -0.56 -17.59
N LYS A 41 9.93 -0.40 -17.70
CA LYS A 41 9.09 0.09 -16.61
C LYS A 41 7.98 -0.91 -16.33
N LEU A 42 7.65 -1.08 -15.07
CA LEU A 42 6.66 -2.04 -14.59
C LEU A 42 5.62 -1.31 -13.75
N ASP A 43 4.35 -1.72 -13.86
CA ASP A 43 3.38 -1.35 -12.85
C ASP A 43 3.50 -2.28 -11.63
N ALA A 44 2.72 -2.04 -10.58
CA ALA A 44 2.81 -2.83 -9.37
C ALA A 44 2.47 -4.31 -9.61
N ALA A 45 1.49 -4.60 -10.46
CA ALA A 45 1.10 -5.97 -10.77
C ALA A 45 2.20 -6.70 -11.56
N GLU A 46 2.79 -6.03 -12.54
CA GLU A 46 3.90 -6.59 -13.32
C GLU A 46 5.12 -6.83 -12.44
N PHE A 47 5.42 -5.89 -11.53
CA PHE A 47 6.53 -6.04 -10.60
C PHE A 47 6.39 -7.27 -9.71
N ALA A 48 5.17 -7.56 -9.26
CA ALA A 48 4.92 -8.71 -8.36
C ALA A 48 5.33 -10.05 -8.97
N VAL A 49 5.32 -10.16 -10.29
CA VAL A 49 5.66 -11.41 -11.01
C VAL A 49 6.97 -11.31 -11.79
N TYR A 50 7.63 -10.16 -11.77
CA TYR A 50 8.86 -9.96 -12.51
C TYR A 50 10.02 -10.69 -11.85
N LYS A 51 10.83 -11.38 -12.67
CA LYS A 51 12.04 -12.07 -12.21
C LYS A 51 13.25 -11.31 -12.74
N PRO A 52 13.93 -10.53 -11.89
CA PRO A 52 15.07 -9.73 -12.34
C PRO A 52 16.27 -10.62 -12.67
N LYS A 53 17.05 -10.19 -13.65
CA LYS A 53 18.36 -10.78 -13.93
C LYS A 53 19.40 -10.23 -12.95
N ALA A 54 20.55 -10.89 -12.84
CA ALA A 54 21.55 -10.59 -11.82
C ALA A 54 22.09 -9.16 -11.88
N ASP A 55 22.11 -8.54 -13.05
CA ASP A 55 22.64 -7.19 -13.27
C ASP A 55 21.56 -6.10 -13.34
N GLU A 56 20.32 -6.47 -13.02
CA GLU A 56 19.20 -5.54 -13.02
C GLU A 56 18.91 -5.01 -11.62
N GLU A 57 18.60 -3.71 -11.54
CA GLU A 57 18.20 -3.06 -10.30
C GLU A 57 16.85 -2.39 -10.51
N PHE A 58 16.18 -2.04 -9.40
CA PHE A 58 14.88 -1.38 -9.44
C PHE A 58 15.00 0.05 -8.89
N ASP A 59 14.28 0.95 -9.53
CA ASP A 59 14.14 2.33 -9.09
C ASP A 59 12.68 2.60 -8.74
N PHE A 60 12.42 2.88 -7.46
CA PHE A 60 11.09 3.14 -6.92
C PHE A 60 10.81 4.62 -6.69
N LYS A 61 11.51 5.51 -7.37
CA LYS A 61 11.44 6.96 -7.11
C LYS A 61 10.02 7.53 -7.18
N GLU A 62 9.17 6.99 -8.05
CA GLU A 62 7.79 7.47 -8.16
C GLU A 62 6.93 7.09 -6.96
N PHE A 63 7.33 6.08 -6.22
CA PHE A 63 6.62 5.64 -5.02
C PHE A 63 6.92 6.51 -3.80
N ASP A 64 7.95 7.35 -3.86
CA ASP A 64 8.28 8.31 -2.80
C ASP A 64 7.57 9.66 -2.98
N ARG A 65 6.82 9.80 -4.06
CA ARG A 65 6.06 11.00 -4.41
C ARG A 65 4.59 10.83 -4.10
N PRO A 66 3.80 11.93 -4.06
CA PRO A 66 2.35 11.82 -3.99
C PRO A 66 1.80 10.90 -5.08
N LEU A 67 0.72 10.18 -4.76
CA LEU A 67 0.13 9.25 -5.72
C LEU A 67 -0.32 9.98 -6.98
N GLN A 68 0.13 9.47 -8.13
CA GLN A 68 -0.29 9.99 -9.43
C GLN A 68 -1.56 9.28 -9.86
N ASN A 69 -2.63 10.05 -10.10
CA ASN A 69 -3.94 9.52 -10.45
C ASN A 69 -4.39 8.43 -9.47
N GLY A 70 -4.16 8.66 -8.17
CA GLY A 70 -4.55 7.73 -7.13
C GLY A 70 -6.06 7.55 -7.08
N ARG A 71 -6.52 6.30 -7.03
CA ARG A 71 -7.94 5.96 -6.97
C ARG A 71 -8.17 4.78 -6.04
N LEU A 72 -9.24 4.87 -5.26
CA LEU A 72 -9.58 3.82 -4.31
C LEU A 72 -10.12 2.58 -5.02
N ILE A 73 -9.77 1.43 -4.48
CA ILE A 73 -10.45 0.18 -4.79
C ILE A 73 -11.61 0.08 -3.79
N LYS A 74 -12.81 0.45 -4.23
CA LYS A 74 -13.96 0.74 -3.37
C LYS A 74 -14.25 -0.35 -2.35
N LYS A 75 -14.32 -1.59 -2.77
CA LYS A 75 -14.63 -2.73 -1.88
C LYS A 75 -13.65 -2.80 -0.71
N ASN A 76 -12.37 -2.67 -0.97
CA ASN A 76 -11.33 -2.78 0.04
C ASN A 76 -11.23 -1.52 0.89
N ALA A 77 -11.48 -0.36 0.29
CA ALA A 77 -11.54 0.90 1.02
C ALA A 77 -12.72 0.91 2.01
N ASP A 78 -13.86 0.36 1.62
CA ASP A 78 -15.02 0.25 2.51
C ASP A 78 -14.74 -0.65 3.71
N LEU A 79 -14.01 -1.75 3.50
CA LEU A 79 -13.56 -2.60 4.59
C LEU A 79 -12.60 -1.88 5.53
N LEU A 80 -11.65 -1.12 4.98
CA LEU A 80 -10.73 -0.31 5.78
C LEU A 80 -11.49 0.69 6.64
N ARG A 81 -12.44 1.42 6.05
CA ARG A 81 -13.28 2.38 6.79
C ARG A 81 -14.05 1.72 7.92
N SER A 82 -14.61 0.53 7.66
CA SER A 82 -15.33 -0.24 8.67
C SER A 82 -14.43 -0.61 9.86
N GLN A 83 -13.22 -1.08 9.59
CA GLN A 83 -12.27 -1.45 10.65
C GLN A 83 -11.78 -0.22 11.42
N LEU A 84 -11.56 0.90 10.75
CA LEU A 84 -11.19 2.15 11.41
C LEU A 84 -12.30 2.65 12.32
N LYS A 85 -13.55 2.57 11.89
CA LYS A 85 -14.70 2.94 12.72
C LYS A 85 -14.77 2.10 13.99
N LYS A 86 -14.58 0.80 13.87
CA LYS A 86 -14.53 -0.12 15.03
C LYS A 86 -13.38 0.21 15.96
N ALA A 87 -12.20 0.52 15.41
CA ALA A 87 -11.03 0.88 16.20
C ALA A 87 -11.25 2.16 17.01
N ARG A 88 -11.86 3.18 16.37
CA ARG A 88 -12.13 4.47 17.02
C ARG A 88 -13.21 4.39 18.10
N SER A 89 -14.14 3.45 17.99
CA SER A 89 -15.22 3.25 18.97
C SER A 89 -14.88 2.26 20.06
N SER A 90 -13.71 1.64 20.02
CA SER A 90 -13.26 0.65 21.02
C SER A 90 -12.40 1.30 22.08
N ALA A 91 -12.15 0.59 23.18
CA ALA A 91 -11.20 1.02 24.19
C ALA A 91 -9.85 1.27 23.58
N LYS A 92 -9.12 2.27 24.08
CA LYS A 92 -7.82 2.67 23.53
C LYS A 92 -6.87 1.48 23.46
N GLY A 93 -6.37 1.18 22.26
CA GLY A 93 -5.43 0.11 22.01
C GLY A 93 -6.07 -1.29 21.91
N ALA A 94 -7.40 -1.43 22.11
CA ALA A 94 -8.07 -2.72 21.97
C ALA A 94 -8.15 -3.18 20.51
N ARG A 95 -8.28 -2.25 19.58
CA ARG A 95 -8.25 -2.51 18.14
C ARG A 95 -7.30 -1.54 17.46
N ARG A 96 -6.49 -2.05 16.56
CA ARG A 96 -5.55 -1.27 15.75
C ARG A 96 -5.71 -1.63 14.30
N VAL A 97 -5.51 -0.64 13.44
CA VAL A 97 -5.48 -0.81 12.00
C VAL A 97 -4.11 -0.36 11.49
N THR A 98 -3.46 -1.24 10.75
CA THR A 98 -2.13 -0.97 10.19
C THR A 98 -2.19 -1.13 8.67
N ILE A 99 -1.59 -0.19 7.98
CA ILE A 99 -1.42 -0.24 6.52
C ILE A 99 0.02 -0.67 6.24
N LEU A 100 0.16 -1.76 5.49
CA LEU A 100 1.47 -2.20 5.01
C LEU A 100 1.69 -1.70 3.58
N THR A 101 2.86 -1.19 3.32
CA THR A 101 3.26 -0.75 1.99
C THR A 101 4.72 -1.08 1.75
N ALA A 102 5.06 -1.39 0.50
CA ALA A 102 6.44 -1.55 0.08
C ALA A 102 7.13 -0.20 -0.16
N ARG A 103 6.40 0.90 -0.03
CA ARG A 103 6.96 2.25 -0.19
C ARG A 103 7.93 2.56 0.94
N ALA A 104 9.07 3.15 0.61
CA ALA A 104 10.08 3.53 1.60
C ALA A 104 9.62 4.69 2.48
N VAL A 105 8.71 5.53 1.98
CA VAL A 105 8.19 6.72 2.66
C VAL A 105 6.67 6.56 2.84
N GLY A 106 6.18 6.77 4.06
CA GLY A 106 4.75 6.63 4.35
C GLY A 106 3.90 7.86 4.01
N ALA A 107 4.50 9.04 3.85
CA ALA A 107 3.77 10.28 3.63
C ALA A 107 2.83 10.26 2.40
N PRO A 108 3.20 9.71 1.23
CA PRO A 108 2.28 9.63 0.10
C PRO A 108 1.01 8.84 0.40
N VAL A 109 1.11 7.76 1.16
CA VAL A 109 -0.03 6.94 1.57
C VAL A 109 -0.94 7.72 2.51
N THR A 110 -0.37 8.35 3.54
CA THR A 110 -1.12 9.14 4.51
C THR A 110 -1.84 10.31 3.82
N SER A 111 -1.15 11.03 2.94
CA SER A 111 -1.72 12.16 2.22
C SER A 111 -2.88 11.72 1.32
N PHE A 112 -2.72 10.60 0.62
CA PHE A 112 -3.78 10.07 -0.22
C PHE A 112 -5.02 9.69 0.60
N LEU A 113 -4.84 8.96 1.69
CA LEU A 113 -5.96 8.53 2.55
C LEU A 113 -6.71 9.74 3.12
N LYS A 114 -6.00 10.76 3.55
CA LYS A 114 -6.62 12.01 4.01
C LYS A 114 -7.42 12.68 2.88
N SER A 115 -6.89 12.70 1.67
CA SER A 115 -7.55 13.35 0.53
C SER A 115 -8.88 12.68 0.16
N VAL A 116 -9.05 11.40 0.45
CA VAL A 116 -10.29 10.65 0.19
C VAL A 116 -11.14 10.45 1.44
N GLY A 117 -10.83 11.13 2.53
CA GLY A 117 -11.64 11.14 3.74
C GLY A 117 -11.43 9.94 4.67
N ILE A 118 -10.30 9.31 4.59
CA ILE A 118 -9.92 8.22 5.49
C ILE A 118 -8.85 8.74 6.49
#